data_6d192c7a1674bb5bfcd7fe3dbb23d51b
#
_entry.id   6d192c7a1674bb5bfcd7fe3dbb23d51b
#
_cell.length_a   1.000
_cell.length_b   1.000
_cell.length_c   1.000
_cell.angle_alpha   90.00
_cell.angle_beta   90.00
_cell.angle_gamma   90.00
#
_symmetry.space_group_name_H-M   'P 1'
#
loop_
_entity.id
_entity.type
_entity.pdbx_description
1 polymer ?
#
loop_
_entity_poly.entity_id
_entity_poly.type
_entity_poly.pdbx_seq_one_letter_code
_entity_poly.pdbx_strand_id
1 'polypeptide(L)' 'MIEVTRLNGTKLLINPHLLELVEETPDTVLTLTTGRKIIVKESRQDIKNLV' A
#
# COMPACT_ATOMS: atom_id res chain seq x y z
N MET A 1 11.11 5.11 2.71
CA MET A 1 10.55 3.86 2.18
C MET A 1 9.70 3.18 3.25
N ILE A 2 8.58 2.61 2.85
CA ILE A 2 7.76 1.81 3.75
C ILE A 2 7.71 0.37 3.23
N GLU A 3 7.62 -0.59 4.16
CA GLU A 3 7.52 -1.99 3.80
C GLU A 3 6.09 -2.46 3.95
N VAL A 4 5.56 -3.07 2.88
CA VAL A 4 4.21 -3.61 2.89
C VAL A 4 4.24 -5.06 2.40
N THR A 5 3.16 -5.81 2.66
CA THR A 5 3.06 -7.22 2.31
C THR A 5 1.93 -7.39 1.30
N ARG A 6 2.25 -7.93 0.13
CA ARG A 6 1.24 -8.28 -0.86
C ARG A 6 0.35 -9.41 -0.34
N LEU A 7 -0.80 -9.59 -0.94
CA LEU A 7 -1.72 -10.65 -0.53
C LEU A 7 -1.09 -12.03 -0.63
N ASN A 8 -0.16 -12.24 -1.54
CA ASN A 8 0.52 -13.51 -1.71
C ASN A 8 1.64 -13.73 -0.67
N GLY A 9 1.84 -12.79 0.25
CA GLY A 9 2.85 -12.89 1.29
C GLY A 9 4.19 -12.29 0.94
N THR A 10 4.38 -11.83 -0.29
CA THR A 10 5.63 -11.20 -0.71
C THR A 10 5.73 -9.79 -0.14
N LYS A 11 6.88 -9.47 0.46
CA LYS A 11 7.12 -8.13 0.99
C LYS A 11 7.77 -7.25 -0.06
N LEU A 12 7.43 -5.96 -0.04
CA LEU A 12 8.04 -4.99 -0.94
C LEU A 12 8.18 -3.65 -0.25
N LEU A 13 9.11 -2.86 -0.75
CA LEU A 13 9.34 -1.50 -0.27
C LEU A 13 8.72 -0.52 -1.27
N ILE A 14 8.04 0.48 -0.74
CA ILE A 14 7.37 1.48 -1.56
C ILE A 14 7.86 2.86 -1.13
N ASN A 15 8.13 3.73 -2.10
CA ASN A 15 8.40 5.12 -1.83
C ASN A 15 7.08 5.82 -1.52
N PRO A 16 6.87 6.31 -0.28
CA PRO A 16 5.60 6.91 0.10
C PRO A 16 5.26 8.17 -0.72
N HIS A 17 6.24 8.81 -1.30
CA HIS A 17 6.00 9.98 -2.18
C HIS A 17 5.27 9.60 -3.46
N LEU A 18 5.26 8.31 -3.83
CA LEU A 18 4.57 7.84 -5.01
C LEU A 18 3.13 7.42 -4.71
N LEU A 19 2.72 7.40 -3.45
CA LEU A 19 1.36 7.05 -3.08
C LEU A 19 0.43 8.21 -3.38
N GLU A 20 -0.63 7.93 -4.15
CA GLU A 20 -1.67 8.91 -4.40
C GLU A 20 -2.81 8.78 -3.39
N LEU A 21 -3.31 7.55 -3.23
CA LEU A 21 -4.38 7.29 -2.28
C LEU A 21 -4.35 5.84 -1.81
N VAL A 22 -5.01 5.61 -0.68
CA VAL A 22 -5.12 4.28 -0.06
C VAL A 22 -6.60 4.05 0.23
N GLU A 23 -7.11 2.91 -0.26
CA GLU A 23 -8.50 2.53 -0.03
C GLU A 23 -8.54 1.15 0.63
N GLU A 24 -9.57 0.92 1.44
CA GLU A 24 -9.73 -0.36 2.12
C GLU A 24 -11.19 -0.82 2.00
N THR A 25 -11.54 -1.38 0.83
CA THR A 25 -12.89 -1.87 0.56
C THR A 25 -12.85 -2.89 -0.58
N PRO A 26 -12.86 -4.20 -0.32
CA PRO A 26 -12.70 -4.86 0.97
C PRO A 26 -11.25 -4.98 1.40
N ASP A 27 -10.30 -4.96 0.44
CA ASP A 27 -8.88 -5.09 0.71
C ASP A 27 -8.20 -3.72 0.63
N THR A 28 -7.03 -3.62 1.27
CA THR A 28 -6.25 -2.40 1.20
C THR A 28 -5.58 -2.30 -0.16
N VAL A 29 -5.92 -1.26 -0.91
CA VAL A 29 -5.38 -1.01 -2.24
C VAL A 29 -4.58 0.29 -2.21
N LEU A 30 -3.31 0.19 -2.59
CA LEU A 30 -2.43 1.35 -2.71
C LEU A 30 -2.41 1.77 -4.19
N THR A 31 -2.80 3.00 -4.45
CA THR A 31 -2.74 3.57 -5.80
C THR A 31 -1.55 4.52 -5.88
N LEU A 32 -0.66 4.23 -6.81
CA LEU A 32 0.54 5.06 -7.02
C LEU A 32 0.26 6.13 -8.06
N THR A 33 1.05 7.20 -8.02
CA THR A 33 0.91 8.31 -8.97
C THR A 33 1.16 7.86 -10.42
N THR A 34 1.84 6.72 -10.60
CA THR A 34 2.05 6.13 -11.94
C THR A 34 0.81 5.42 -12.47
N GLY A 35 -0.24 5.29 -11.66
CA GLY A 35 -1.45 4.56 -12.02
C GLY A 35 -1.45 3.11 -11.58
N ARG A 36 -0.35 2.60 -11.05
CA ARG A 36 -0.29 1.22 -10.56
C ARG A 36 -1.11 1.08 -9.28
N LYS A 37 -1.75 -0.07 -9.14
CA LYS A 37 -2.49 -0.42 -7.94
C LYS A 37 -1.90 -1.69 -7.35
N ILE A 38 -1.70 -1.68 -6.03
CA ILE A 38 -1.11 -2.81 -5.31
C ILE A 38 -2.02 -3.15 -4.15
N ILE A 39 -2.39 -4.43 -4.04
CA ILE A 39 -3.23 -4.91 -2.94
C ILE A 39 -2.32 -5.49 -1.87
N VAL A 40 -2.49 -5.01 -0.62
CA VAL A 40 -1.62 -5.39 0.48
C VAL A 40 -2.43 -5.91 1.66
N LYS A 41 -1.74 -6.61 2.60
CA LYS A 41 -2.37 -7.16 3.79
C LYS A 41 -2.52 -6.13 4.90
N GLU A 42 -1.65 -5.11 4.92
CA GLU A 42 -1.71 -4.06 5.95
C GLU A 42 -3.03 -3.31 5.84
N SER A 43 -3.55 -2.86 6.99
CA SER A 43 -4.76 -2.06 6.99
C SER A 43 -4.47 -0.63 6.55
N ARG A 44 -5.53 0.10 6.20
CA ARG A 44 -5.40 1.52 5.85
C ARG A 44 -4.73 2.29 6.99
N GLN A 45 -5.08 1.96 8.24
CA GLN A 45 -4.50 2.62 9.40
C GLN A 45 -3.01 2.30 9.53
N ASP A 46 -2.62 1.05 9.23
CA ASP A 46 -1.21 0.66 9.26
C ASP A 46 -0.41 1.48 8.25
N ILE A 47 -0.93 1.62 7.04
CA ILE A 47 -0.26 2.41 6.01
C ILE A 47 -0.11 3.87 6.46
N LYS A 48 -1.17 4.42 7.04
CA LYS A 48 -1.15 5.79 7.55
C LYS A 48 -0.04 5.98 8.58
N ASN A 49 0.16 4.99 9.44
CA ASN A 49 1.20 5.05 10.48
C ASN A 49 2.61 4.88 9.92
N LEU A 50 2.75 4.16 8.80
CA LEU A 50 4.05 3.92 8.19
C LEU A 50 4.56 5.13 7.40
N VAL A 51 3.68 5.96 6.90
CA VAL A 51 4.03 7.11 6.05
C VAL A 51 4.55 8.31 6.84
#